data_df5b4cd2505388b16cc404f8add31c4f
#
_entry.id   df5b4cd2505388b16cc404f8add31c4f
#
_cell.length_a   1.000
_cell.length_b   1.000
_cell.length_c   1.000
_cell.angle_alpha   90.00
_cell.angle_beta   90.00
_cell.angle_gamma   90.00
#
_symmetry.space_group_name_H-M   'P 1'
#
loop_
_entity.id
_entity.type
_entity.pdbx_description
1 polymer ?
#
loop_
_entity_poly.entity_id
_entity_poly.type
_entity_poly.pdbx_seq_one_letter_code
_entity_poly.pdbx_strand_id
1 'polypeptide(L)'
;MKKVFLILILFLSCYIIYNNTLDNKMYYLTIGDFLSKGTNEYGISSYGYSDFIKDYLYKTKKLKEYNKTFTDNDYRISDIVRILEYNESKNNETLNRLIKKADIITISLGMNDLYYKLDNNQKIYTYIDNMLLDYDKILNYINKFHHNEVFILGYYNTSGQDNDIFEYANYNLKKTCDKYKFTYINLSDIFNNNPKYFSKSNNFTPNIKGYEKISQIIVEKIKNN
;
A
#
# COMPACT_ATOMS: atom_id res chain seq x y z
N MET A 1 -43.08 -7.61 -35.50
CA MET A 1 -42.32 -6.39 -35.17
C MET A 1 -42.18 -6.15 -33.65
N LYS A 2 -43.24 -6.13 -32.82
CA LYS A 2 -43.14 -5.89 -31.36
C LYS A 2 -42.22 -6.87 -30.61
N LYS A 3 -42.24 -8.19 -30.91
CA LYS A 3 -41.41 -9.20 -30.28
C LYS A 3 -39.91 -9.02 -30.60
N VAL A 4 -39.54 -8.64 -31.81
CA VAL A 4 -38.18 -8.39 -32.25
C VAL A 4 -37.63 -7.15 -31.55
N PHE A 5 -38.44 -6.12 -31.40
CA PHE A 5 -38.07 -4.88 -30.69
C PHE A 5 -37.81 -5.14 -29.18
N LEU A 6 -38.63 -6.00 -28.55
CA LEU A 6 -38.42 -6.38 -27.13
C LEU A 6 -37.12 -7.14 -26.92
N ILE A 7 -36.77 -8.05 -27.83
CA ILE A 7 -35.52 -8.81 -27.80
C ILE A 7 -34.31 -7.88 -27.97
N LEU A 8 -34.37 -6.91 -28.88
CA LEU A 8 -33.31 -5.89 -29.05
C LEU A 8 -33.11 -5.04 -27.81
N ILE A 9 -34.17 -4.61 -27.12
CA ILE A 9 -34.06 -3.87 -25.84
C ILE A 9 -33.42 -4.73 -24.76
N LEU A 10 -33.78 -6.00 -24.67
CA LEU A 10 -33.15 -6.94 -23.71
C LEU A 10 -31.65 -7.11 -23.98
N PHE A 11 -31.25 -7.29 -25.24
CA PHE A 11 -29.83 -7.39 -25.59
C PHE A 11 -29.09 -6.07 -25.30
N LEU A 12 -29.67 -4.94 -25.58
CA LEU A 12 -29.10 -3.62 -25.30
C LEU A 12 -28.95 -3.39 -23.80
N SER A 13 -29.95 -3.74 -22.99
CA SER A 13 -29.87 -3.63 -21.52
C SER A 13 -28.84 -4.59 -20.92
N CYS A 14 -28.76 -5.83 -21.39
CA CYS A 14 -27.72 -6.77 -20.99
C CYS A 14 -26.32 -6.27 -21.38
N TYR A 15 -26.16 -5.69 -22.55
CA TYR A 15 -24.90 -5.10 -23.01
C TYR A 15 -24.47 -3.90 -22.16
N ILE A 16 -25.42 -3.00 -21.83
CA ILE A 16 -25.16 -1.84 -20.95
C ILE A 16 -24.79 -2.32 -19.53
N ILE A 17 -25.54 -3.28 -18.97
CA ILE A 17 -25.24 -3.86 -17.65
C ILE A 17 -23.87 -4.53 -17.68
N TYR A 18 -23.55 -5.30 -18.71
CA TYR A 18 -22.25 -5.97 -18.86
C TYR A 18 -21.10 -4.96 -18.93
N ASN A 19 -21.22 -3.91 -19.72
CA ASN A 19 -20.19 -2.87 -19.81
C ASN A 19 -20.04 -2.10 -18.48
N ASN A 20 -21.14 -1.72 -17.83
CA ASN A 20 -21.08 -1.06 -16.52
C ASN A 20 -20.44 -1.94 -15.45
N THR A 21 -20.61 -3.27 -15.50
CA THR A 21 -19.92 -4.19 -14.57
C THR A 21 -18.44 -4.36 -14.88
N LEU A 22 -18.01 -4.16 -16.13
CA LEU A 22 -16.58 -4.17 -16.52
C LEU A 22 -15.88 -2.86 -16.14
N ASP A 23 -16.55 -1.72 -16.28
CA ASP A 23 -16.00 -0.39 -15.95
C ASP A 23 -15.79 -0.17 -14.44
N ASN A 24 -16.46 -0.98 -13.58
CA ASN A 24 -16.33 -0.90 -12.13
C ASN A 24 -15.20 -1.76 -11.54
N LYS A 25 -14.39 -2.43 -12.38
CA LYS A 25 -13.28 -3.25 -11.89
C LYS A 25 -12.00 -2.44 -11.75
N MET A 26 -11.29 -2.68 -10.66
CA MET A 26 -10.15 -1.91 -10.19
C MET A 26 -8.82 -2.61 -10.44
N TYR A 27 -7.83 -1.84 -10.86
CA TYR A 27 -6.41 -2.22 -10.84
C TYR A 27 -5.83 -1.88 -9.49
N TYR A 28 -5.41 -2.89 -8.74
CA TYR A 28 -4.78 -2.72 -7.44
C TYR A 28 -3.27 -2.89 -7.52
N LEU A 29 -2.54 -1.85 -7.13
CA LEU A 29 -1.08 -1.81 -7.04
C LEU A 29 -0.64 -1.73 -5.57
N THR A 30 0.30 -2.57 -5.17
CA THR A 30 1.01 -2.41 -3.91
C THR A 30 2.50 -2.17 -4.16
N ILE A 31 3.09 -1.23 -3.43
CA ILE A 31 4.48 -0.80 -3.55
C ILE A 31 5.12 -0.86 -2.17
N GLY A 32 6.37 -1.32 -2.08
CA GLY A 32 7.13 -1.10 -0.88
C GLY A 32 7.95 -2.27 -0.34
N ASP A 33 8.12 -2.25 0.98
CA ASP A 33 9.01 -3.12 1.74
C ASP A 33 8.36 -4.48 2.10
N PHE A 34 8.91 -5.12 3.13
CA PHE A 34 8.48 -6.43 3.62
C PHE A 34 6.99 -6.50 3.99
N LEU A 35 6.38 -5.38 4.43
CA LEU A 35 4.94 -5.35 4.71
C LEU A 35 4.13 -5.50 3.43
N SER A 36 4.46 -4.72 2.39
CA SER A 36 3.82 -4.80 1.08
C SER A 36 4.05 -6.14 0.39
N LYS A 37 5.23 -6.73 0.59
CA LYS A 37 5.57 -8.05 0.05
C LYS A 37 4.81 -9.19 0.76
N GLY A 38 4.38 -8.97 2.00
CA GLY A 38 3.74 -9.99 2.82
C GLY A 38 4.74 -10.99 3.37
N THR A 39 5.84 -10.49 3.93
CA THR A 39 6.93 -11.32 4.45
C THR A 39 6.55 -11.90 5.81
N ASN A 40 6.83 -13.18 6.02
CA ASN A 40 6.64 -13.85 7.30
C ASN A 40 7.87 -13.68 8.23
N GLU A 41 7.78 -14.24 9.43
CA GLU A 41 8.83 -14.19 10.44
C GLU A 41 10.17 -14.83 10.04
N TYR A 42 10.19 -15.62 8.98
CA TYR A 42 11.40 -16.26 8.42
C TYR A 42 12.00 -15.46 7.24
N GLY A 43 11.49 -14.25 6.97
CA GLY A 43 11.94 -13.43 5.83
C GLY A 43 11.45 -13.94 4.46
N ILE A 44 10.52 -14.90 4.44
CA ILE A 44 10.00 -15.52 3.22
C ILE A 44 8.73 -14.79 2.79
N SER A 45 8.60 -14.51 1.48
CA SER A 45 7.36 -13.98 0.92
C SER A 45 6.20 -14.94 1.18
N SER A 46 5.13 -14.42 1.77
CA SER A 46 3.96 -15.14 2.22
C SER A 46 2.69 -14.34 1.89
N TYR A 47 1.64 -14.58 2.64
CA TYR A 47 0.36 -13.90 2.46
C TYR A 47 0.30 -12.62 3.30
N GLY A 48 0.35 -11.45 2.66
CA GLY A 48 0.38 -10.15 3.30
C GLY A 48 -0.96 -9.41 3.26
N TYR A 49 -0.97 -8.19 3.83
CA TYR A 49 -2.18 -7.35 3.83
C TYR A 49 -2.71 -7.07 2.42
N SER A 50 -1.82 -6.91 1.47
CA SER A 50 -2.17 -6.63 0.08
C SER A 50 -2.87 -7.83 -0.59
N ASP A 51 -2.52 -9.06 -0.20
CA ASP A 51 -3.19 -10.26 -0.69
C ASP A 51 -4.62 -10.40 -0.12
N PHE A 52 -4.86 -10.00 1.13
CA PHE A 52 -6.20 -9.93 1.72
C PHE A 52 -7.07 -8.88 1.01
N ILE A 53 -6.52 -7.69 0.68
CA ILE A 53 -7.24 -6.67 -0.09
C ILE A 53 -7.57 -7.19 -1.49
N LYS A 54 -6.61 -7.82 -2.18
CA LYS A 54 -6.83 -8.50 -3.46
C LYS A 54 -7.98 -9.48 -3.39
N ASP A 55 -8.02 -10.33 -2.35
CA ASP A 55 -9.09 -11.32 -2.18
C ASP A 55 -10.45 -10.70 -1.92
N TYR A 56 -10.50 -9.61 -1.13
CA TYR A 56 -11.73 -8.84 -0.96
C TYR A 56 -12.24 -8.30 -2.30
N LEU A 57 -11.39 -7.65 -3.08
CA LEU A 57 -11.75 -7.11 -4.40
C LEU A 57 -12.18 -8.23 -5.36
N TYR A 58 -11.52 -9.38 -5.32
CA TYR A 58 -11.88 -10.54 -6.13
C TYR A 58 -13.26 -11.11 -5.75
N LYS A 59 -13.48 -11.37 -4.45
CA LYS A 59 -14.76 -11.89 -3.93
C LYS A 59 -15.93 -10.96 -4.20
N THR A 60 -15.70 -9.65 -4.19
CA THR A 60 -16.72 -8.63 -4.51
C THR A 60 -16.83 -8.33 -6.00
N LYS A 61 -16.11 -9.09 -6.86
CA LYS A 61 -16.06 -8.93 -8.33
C LYS A 61 -15.55 -7.55 -8.80
N LYS A 62 -14.87 -6.82 -7.91
CA LYS A 62 -14.28 -5.50 -8.18
C LYS A 62 -12.82 -5.56 -8.65
N LEU A 63 -12.16 -6.71 -8.60
CA LEU A 63 -10.77 -6.83 -9.03
C LEU A 63 -10.69 -6.99 -10.54
N LYS A 64 -9.88 -6.13 -11.21
CA LYS A 64 -9.46 -6.28 -12.59
C LYS A 64 -8.08 -6.92 -12.68
N GLU A 65 -7.14 -6.39 -11.92
CA GLU A 65 -5.75 -6.86 -11.87
C GLU A 65 -5.14 -6.49 -10.52
N TYR A 66 -4.22 -7.31 -10.03
CA TYR A 66 -3.42 -7.06 -8.85
C TYR A 66 -1.94 -7.14 -9.20
N ASN A 67 -1.16 -6.15 -8.79
CA ASN A 67 0.26 -6.10 -9.05
C ASN A 67 1.06 -5.76 -7.79
N LYS A 68 2.05 -6.60 -7.47
CA LYS A 68 3.04 -6.39 -6.39
C LYS A 68 4.48 -6.53 -6.87
N THR A 69 4.74 -6.28 -8.15
CA THR A 69 6.07 -6.41 -8.75
C THR A 69 7.10 -5.52 -8.05
N PHE A 70 6.70 -4.32 -7.62
CA PHE A 70 7.58 -3.37 -6.94
C PHE A 70 7.47 -3.47 -5.43
N THR A 71 7.58 -4.69 -4.91
CA THR A 71 7.76 -4.98 -3.49
C THR A 71 9.01 -5.81 -3.26
N ASP A 72 9.76 -5.50 -2.21
CA ASP A 72 10.92 -6.29 -1.78
C ASP A 72 11.16 -6.17 -0.28
N ASN A 73 11.74 -7.20 0.35
CA ASN A 73 12.03 -7.20 1.79
C ASN A 73 12.92 -6.02 2.19
N ASP A 74 13.87 -5.68 1.33
CA ASP A 74 14.94 -4.75 1.63
C ASP A 74 14.74 -3.37 1.02
N TYR A 75 13.62 -3.14 0.30
CA TYR A 75 13.36 -1.84 -0.29
C TYR A 75 13.31 -0.74 0.77
N ARG A 76 14.02 0.34 0.45
CA ARG A 76 14.00 1.63 1.11
C ARG A 76 13.32 2.66 0.24
N ILE A 77 13.03 3.80 0.82
CA ILE A 77 12.43 4.94 0.08
C ILE A 77 13.30 5.32 -1.12
N SER A 78 14.63 5.39 -0.93
CA SER A 78 15.60 5.71 -2.01
C SER A 78 15.56 4.75 -3.19
N ASP A 79 15.25 3.46 -2.96
CA ASP A 79 15.11 2.49 -4.06
C ASP A 79 13.92 2.82 -4.96
N ILE A 80 12.80 3.17 -4.36
CA ILE A 80 11.60 3.54 -5.13
C ILE A 80 11.80 4.88 -5.84
N VAL A 81 12.47 5.86 -5.21
CA VAL A 81 12.87 7.11 -5.90
C VAL A 81 13.70 6.78 -7.13
N ARG A 82 14.75 5.97 -7.00
CA ARG A 82 15.62 5.55 -8.10
C ARG A 82 14.84 4.83 -9.20
N ILE A 83 13.99 3.87 -8.85
CA ILE A 83 13.14 3.13 -9.80
C ILE A 83 12.25 4.08 -10.60
N LEU A 84 11.66 5.10 -9.96
CA LEU A 84 10.82 6.09 -10.64
C LEU A 84 11.64 7.02 -11.55
N GLU A 85 12.77 7.52 -11.07
CA GLU A 85 13.63 8.48 -11.80
C GLU A 85 14.25 7.85 -13.04
N TYR A 86 14.74 6.61 -12.93
CA TYR A 86 15.39 5.90 -14.04
C TYR A 86 14.42 5.04 -14.86
N ASN A 87 13.12 5.04 -14.50
CA ASN A 87 12.08 4.21 -15.13
C ASN A 87 12.49 2.74 -15.26
N GLU A 88 13.08 2.20 -14.18
CA GLU A 88 13.57 0.83 -14.15
C GLU A 88 12.45 -0.19 -14.37
N SER A 89 12.73 -1.23 -15.12
CA SER A 89 11.79 -2.32 -15.37
C SER A 89 12.09 -3.53 -14.49
N LYS A 90 11.03 -4.16 -13.98
CA LYS A 90 11.06 -5.44 -13.26
C LYS A 90 9.95 -6.32 -13.82
N ASN A 91 10.26 -7.54 -14.27
CA ASN A 91 9.30 -8.45 -14.91
C ASN A 91 8.55 -7.82 -16.11
N ASN A 92 9.24 -7.08 -16.96
CA ASN A 92 8.70 -6.35 -18.12
C ASN A 92 7.67 -5.26 -17.75
N GLU A 93 7.60 -4.85 -16.50
CA GLU A 93 6.75 -3.76 -16.01
C GLU A 93 7.62 -2.58 -15.54
N THR A 94 7.12 -1.36 -15.69
CA THR A 94 7.70 -0.18 -15.05
C THR A 94 6.74 0.36 -14.01
N LEU A 95 7.29 0.85 -12.89
CA LEU A 95 6.46 1.42 -11.81
C LEU A 95 5.66 2.63 -12.32
N ASN A 96 6.26 3.44 -13.18
CA ASN A 96 5.62 4.60 -13.81
C ASN A 96 4.34 4.23 -14.59
N ARG A 97 4.35 3.08 -15.30
CA ARG A 97 3.18 2.58 -16.03
C ARG A 97 2.12 2.06 -15.08
N LEU A 98 2.54 1.32 -14.04
CA LEU A 98 1.61 0.74 -13.07
C LEU A 98 0.90 1.81 -12.25
N ILE A 99 1.58 2.88 -11.81
CA ILE A 99 0.96 4.01 -11.10
C ILE A 99 -0.14 4.67 -11.95
N LYS A 100 0.12 4.89 -13.24
CA LYS A 100 -0.86 5.50 -14.15
C LYS A 100 -2.07 4.62 -14.42
N LYS A 101 -1.92 3.30 -14.30
CA LYS A 101 -2.96 2.30 -14.56
C LYS A 101 -3.80 2.00 -13.31
N ALA A 102 -3.24 2.18 -12.12
CA ALA A 102 -3.87 1.79 -10.88
C ALA A 102 -5.14 2.59 -10.58
N ASP A 103 -6.12 1.95 -9.94
CA ASP A 103 -7.27 2.61 -9.32
C ASP A 103 -7.08 2.69 -7.80
N ILE A 104 -6.39 1.72 -7.23
CA ILE A 104 -6.02 1.67 -5.80
C ILE A 104 -4.51 1.46 -5.70
N ILE A 105 -3.85 2.28 -4.88
CA ILE A 105 -2.44 2.11 -4.53
C ILE A 105 -2.29 2.00 -3.03
N THR A 106 -1.57 0.98 -2.56
CA THR A 106 -1.11 0.91 -1.15
C THR A 106 0.42 0.95 -1.10
N ILE A 107 0.96 1.70 -0.14
CA ILE A 107 2.41 1.90 0.01
C ILE A 107 2.82 1.63 1.46
N SER A 108 3.80 0.76 1.65
CA SER A 108 4.55 0.64 2.89
C SER A 108 6.03 0.81 2.60
N LEU A 109 6.62 1.89 3.09
CA LEU A 109 8.03 2.22 2.91
C LEU A 109 8.55 2.98 4.11
N GLY A 110 9.83 2.82 4.41
CA GLY A 110 10.55 3.58 5.42
C GLY A 110 10.75 2.84 6.74
N MET A 111 10.10 1.69 6.98
CA MET A 111 10.43 0.86 8.15
C MET A 111 11.88 0.38 8.10
N ASN A 112 12.36 -0.09 6.95
CA ASN A 112 13.76 -0.47 6.76
C ASN A 112 14.72 0.71 6.95
N ASP A 113 14.32 1.91 6.51
CA ASP A 113 15.09 3.14 6.69
C ASP A 113 15.24 3.49 8.17
N LEU A 114 14.16 3.46 8.93
CA LEU A 114 14.16 3.75 10.37
C LEU A 114 15.01 2.74 11.13
N TYR A 115 14.76 1.44 10.97
CA TYR A 115 15.49 0.40 11.70
C TYR A 115 16.99 0.39 11.40
N TYR A 116 17.37 0.68 10.15
CA TYR A 116 18.79 0.79 9.79
C TYR A 116 19.51 1.91 10.54
N LYS A 117 18.80 2.95 10.97
CA LYS A 117 19.39 4.14 11.63
C LYS A 117 19.21 4.19 13.14
N LEU A 118 18.31 3.40 13.73
CA LEU A 118 18.11 3.40 15.19
C LEU A 118 19.39 3.11 15.96
N ASP A 119 20.26 2.25 15.44
CA ASP A 119 21.54 1.90 16.04
C ASP A 119 22.59 3.03 16.00
N ASN A 120 22.32 4.13 15.27
CA ASN A 120 23.30 5.21 14.98
C ASN A 120 22.76 6.60 15.35
N ASN A 121 22.46 6.82 16.60
CA ASN A 121 21.49 7.75 17.17
C ASN A 121 21.79 9.26 17.06
N GLN A 122 23.00 9.73 16.70
CA GLN A 122 23.36 11.16 16.88
C GLN A 122 22.68 12.15 15.92
N LYS A 123 21.97 11.72 14.85
CA LYS A 123 21.29 12.57 13.87
C LYS A 123 19.99 11.96 13.33
N ILE A 124 19.30 11.18 14.15
CA ILE A 124 18.14 10.41 13.69
C ILE A 124 17.02 11.33 13.13
N TYR A 125 16.70 12.43 13.80
CA TYR A 125 15.67 13.36 13.34
C TYR A 125 16.01 14.01 11.99
N THR A 126 17.26 14.44 11.81
CA THR A 126 17.72 14.95 10.49
C THR A 126 17.65 13.88 9.41
N TYR A 127 17.94 12.63 9.76
CA TYR A 127 17.80 11.52 8.84
C TYR A 127 16.33 11.29 8.44
N ILE A 128 15.41 11.32 9.40
CA ILE A 128 13.97 11.20 9.16
C ILE A 128 13.48 12.34 8.25
N ASP A 129 13.92 13.58 8.49
CA ASP A 129 13.56 14.71 7.64
C ASP A 129 13.99 14.48 6.19
N ASN A 130 15.23 14.04 5.96
CA ASN A 130 15.74 13.75 4.62
C ASN A 130 15.02 12.55 3.98
N MET A 131 14.76 11.50 4.74
CA MET A 131 13.97 10.34 4.32
C MET A 131 12.57 10.75 3.85
N LEU A 132 11.92 11.66 4.58
CA LEU A 132 10.58 12.15 4.24
C LEU A 132 10.59 13.12 3.06
N LEU A 133 11.69 13.83 2.79
CA LEU A 133 11.85 14.58 1.53
C LEU A 133 11.86 13.63 0.32
N ASP A 134 12.51 12.48 0.43
CA ASP A 134 12.49 11.47 -0.63
C ASP A 134 11.11 10.81 -0.73
N TYR A 135 10.43 10.59 0.38
CA TYR A 135 9.04 10.11 0.37
C TYR A 135 8.12 11.13 -0.33
N ASP A 136 8.29 12.43 -0.07
CA ASP A 136 7.52 13.49 -0.73
C ASP A 136 7.70 13.48 -2.26
N LYS A 137 8.89 13.15 -2.77
CA LYS A 137 9.11 12.96 -4.23
C LYS A 137 8.23 11.86 -4.80
N ILE A 138 8.15 10.70 -4.09
CA ILE A 138 7.30 9.57 -4.51
C ILE A 138 5.83 9.99 -4.52
N LEU A 139 5.34 10.61 -3.43
CA LEU A 139 3.94 11.02 -3.32
C LEU A 139 3.58 12.11 -4.33
N ASN A 140 4.48 13.06 -4.58
CA ASN A 140 4.32 14.08 -5.62
C ASN A 140 4.21 13.45 -7.02
N TYR A 141 5.05 12.44 -7.31
CA TYR A 141 4.98 11.71 -8.58
C TYR A 141 3.62 11.00 -8.72
N ILE A 142 3.18 10.30 -7.67
CA ILE A 142 1.89 9.62 -7.67
C ILE A 142 0.76 10.63 -7.88
N ASN A 143 0.72 11.72 -7.11
CA ASN A 143 -0.31 12.76 -7.21
C ASN A 143 -0.40 13.41 -8.61
N LYS A 144 0.73 13.48 -9.32
CA LYS A 144 0.77 14.02 -10.69
C LYS A 144 0.08 13.12 -11.72
N PHE A 145 0.09 11.81 -11.53
CA PHE A 145 -0.35 10.85 -12.54
C PHE A 145 -1.47 9.93 -12.11
N HIS A 146 -1.86 9.97 -10.83
CA HIS A 146 -2.89 9.13 -10.24
C HIS A 146 -3.80 9.98 -9.36
N HIS A 147 -5.11 9.86 -9.55
CA HIS A 147 -6.12 10.70 -8.90
C HIS A 147 -7.15 9.91 -8.10
N ASN A 148 -6.92 8.62 -7.92
CA ASN A 148 -7.82 7.71 -7.19
C ASN A 148 -7.28 7.40 -5.79
N GLU A 149 -7.66 6.26 -5.22
CA GLU A 149 -7.36 5.88 -3.85
C GLU A 149 -5.88 5.55 -3.60
N VAL A 150 -5.25 6.29 -2.70
CA VAL A 150 -3.88 6.02 -2.23
C VAL A 150 -3.86 5.89 -0.72
N PHE A 151 -3.36 4.75 -0.23
CA PHE A 151 -3.22 4.43 1.18
C PHE A 151 -1.74 4.31 1.55
N ILE A 152 -1.30 5.11 2.50
CA ILE A 152 0.08 5.14 2.99
C ILE A 152 0.12 4.56 4.39
N LEU A 153 0.88 3.48 4.58
CA LEU A 153 1.05 2.82 5.86
C LEU A 153 2.12 3.55 6.67
N GLY A 154 1.76 3.95 7.87
CA GLY A 154 2.69 4.54 8.84
C GLY A 154 3.61 3.50 9.49
N TYR A 155 4.38 3.96 10.44
CA TYR A 155 5.37 3.17 11.18
C TYR A 155 4.80 2.65 12.50
N TYR A 156 5.39 1.57 13.01
CA TYR A 156 5.06 1.00 14.31
C TYR A 156 6.34 0.61 15.07
N ASN A 157 6.25 0.61 16.38
CA ASN A 157 7.34 0.25 17.26
C ASN A 157 6.94 -0.93 18.15
N THR A 158 7.68 -2.01 18.06
CA THR A 158 7.42 -3.22 18.85
C THR A 158 8.28 -3.34 20.10
N SER A 159 9.38 -2.60 20.18
CA SER A 159 10.34 -2.65 21.31
C SER A 159 9.89 -1.83 22.50
N GLY A 160 9.02 -0.83 22.29
CA GLY A 160 8.66 0.17 23.30
C GLY A 160 9.77 1.19 23.61
N GLN A 161 10.96 1.02 23.00
CA GLN A 161 12.06 1.99 23.05
C GLN A 161 11.91 2.96 21.87
N ASP A 162 12.50 4.17 22.01
CA ASP A 162 12.52 5.17 20.92
C ASP A 162 11.13 5.55 20.37
N ASN A 163 10.08 5.49 21.19
CA ASN A 163 8.72 5.82 20.78
C ASN A 163 8.61 7.23 20.19
N ASP A 164 9.32 8.19 20.74
CA ASP A 164 9.38 9.58 20.28
C ASP A 164 9.91 9.69 18.85
N ILE A 165 10.84 8.84 18.43
CA ILE A 165 11.37 8.77 17.07
C ILE A 165 10.27 8.30 16.10
N PHE A 166 9.54 7.24 16.45
CA PHE A 166 8.46 6.73 15.63
C PHE A 166 7.26 7.71 15.58
N GLU A 167 6.95 8.36 16.69
CA GLU A 167 5.91 9.41 16.74
C GLU A 167 6.28 10.58 15.83
N TYR A 168 7.53 11.05 15.89
CA TYR A 168 8.03 12.10 15.02
C TYR A 168 7.94 11.72 13.54
N ALA A 169 8.40 10.52 13.19
CA ALA A 169 8.34 10.02 11.82
C ALA A 169 6.90 9.90 11.32
N ASN A 170 6.00 9.35 12.13
CA ASN A 170 4.57 9.22 11.80
C ASN A 170 3.86 10.56 11.66
N TYR A 171 4.14 11.52 12.57
CA TYR A 171 3.56 12.85 12.51
C TYR A 171 3.92 13.54 11.18
N ASN A 172 5.20 13.52 10.81
CA ASN A 172 5.66 14.17 9.58
C ASN A 172 5.23 13.42 8.32
N LEU A 173 5.19 12.06 8.33
CA LEU A 173 4.65 11.27 7.22
C LEU A 173 3.15 11.58 7.00
N LYS A 174 2.36 11.63 8.09
CA LYS A 174 0.96 12.02 8.00
C LYS A 174 0.78 13.39 7.38
N LYS A 175 1.57 14.39 7.82
CA LYS A 175 1.55 15.74 7.26
C LYS A 175 1.88 15.74 5.76
N THR A 176 2.81 14.90 5.32
CA THR A 176 3.13 14.73 3.89
C THR A 176 1.96 14.09 3.14
N CYS A 177 1.29 13.09 3.71
CA CYS A 177 0.07 12.51 3.11
C CYS A 177 -1.06 13.53 2.98
N ASP A 178 -1.30 14.33 4.02
CA ASP A 178 -2.35 15.36 4.05
C ASP A 178 -2.14 16.43 2.93
N LYS A 179 -0.89 16.76 2.60
CA LYS A 179 -0.53 17.66 1.48
C LYS A 179 -1.10 17.20 0.15
N TYR A 180 -1.16 15.89 -0.08
CA TYR A 180 -1.64 15.28 -1.32
C TYR A 180 -3.06 14.70 -1.19
N LYS A 181 -3.69 14.85 -0.03
CA LYS A 181 -5.00 14.24 0.31
C LYS A 181 -5.00 12.72 0.21
N PHE A 182 -3.85 12.08 0.45
CA PHE A 182 -3.73 10.63 0.52
C PHE A 182 -4.11 10.12 1.90
N THR A 183 -4.67 8.92 1.96
CA THR A 183 -5.14 8.32 3.20
C THR A 183 -3.97 7.72 3.99
N TYR A 184 -3.62 8.34 5.10
CA TYR A 184 -2.67 7.79 6.06
C TYR A 184 -3.31 6.70 6.92
N ILE A 185 -2.63 5.56 7.08
CA ILE A 185 -3.03 4.44 7.95
C ILE A 185 -2.06 4.37 9.13
N ASN A 186 -2.54 4.69 10.32
CA ASN A 186 -1.74 4.64 11.52
C ASN A 186 -1.52 3.19 11.99
N LEU A 187 -0.34 2.64 11.75
CA LEU A 187 0.00 1.29 12.18
C LEU A 187 0.36 1.21 13.66
N SER A 188 0.79 2.30 14.29
CA SER A 188 1.10 2.29 15.73
C SER A 188 -0.14 2.00 16.58
N ASP A 189 -1.32 2.47 16.18
CA ASP A 189 -2.59 2.16 16.87
C ASP A 189 -2.93 0.66 16.82
N ILE A 190 -2.43 -0.04 15.81
CA ILE A 190 -2.69 -1.47 15.62
C ILE A 190 -1.68 -2.30 16.40
N PHE A 191 -0.42 -1.93 16.30
CA PHE A 191 0.71 -2.81 16.62
C PHE A 191 1.40 -2.49 17.93
N ASN A 192 1.48 -1.21 18.33
CA ASN A 192 2.11 -0.87 19.59
C ASN A 192 1.36 -1.55 20.75
N ASN A 193 2.12 -2.27 21.59
CA ASN A 193 1.60 -3.03 22.72
C ASN A 193 0.61 -4.17 22.39
N ASN A 194 0.59 -4.66 21.13
CA ASN A 194 -0.27 -5.75 20.69
C ASN A 194 0.52 -6.98 20.20
N PRO A 195 1.19 -7.73 21.09
CA PRO A 195 2.06 -8.85 20.70
C PRO A 195 1.33 -9.97 19.96
N LYS A 196 -0.02 -10.04 20.04
CA LYS A 196 -0.84 -11.03 19.31
C LYS A 196 -0.76 -10.92 17.79
N TYR A 197 -0.30 -9.78 17.26
CA TYR A 197 -0.17 -9.54 15.84
C TYR A 197 1.21 -9.87 15.29
N PHE A 198 2.13 -10.32 16.14
CA PHE A 198 3.48 -10.72 15.78
C PHE A 198 3.70 -12.20 16.03
N SER A 199 4.73 -12.77 15.41
CA SER A 199 5.20 -14.11 15.73
C SER A 199 5.99 -14.07 17.04
N LYS A 200 6.00 -15.19 17.77
CA LYS A 200 6.81 -15.35 18.99
C LYS A 200 8.32 -15.32 18.71
N SER A 201 8.72 -15.70 17.50
CA SER A 201 10.12 -15.76 17.06
C SER A 201 10.65 -14.42 16.53
N ASN A 202 9.74 -13.53 16.12
CA ASN A 202 10.12 -12.25 15.52
C ASN A 202 9.02 -11.21 15.80
N ASN A 203 9.30 -10.28 16.69
CA ASN A 203 8.35 -9.21 17.05
C ASN A 203 8.31 -8.06 16.03
N PHE A 204 9.08 -8.15 14.93
CA PHE A 204 9.18 -7.08 13.94
C PHE A 204 8.19 -7.28 12.79
N THR A 205 8.07 -8.51 12.28
CA THR A 205 7.22 -8.84 11.14
C THR A 205 5.83 -9.27 11.63
N PRO A 206 4.75 -8.67 11.13
CA PRO A 206 3.41 -9.09 11.48
C PRO A 206 3.15 -10.56 11.12
N ASN A 207 2.42 -11.25 11.97
CA ASN A 207 1.86 -12.56 11.62
C ASN A 207 0.62 -12.37 10.74
N ILE A 208 0.01 -13.50 10.33
CA ILE A 208 -1.17 -13.49 9.45
C ILE A 208 -2.33 -12.65 10.00
N LYS A 209 -2.54 -12.64 11.33
CA LYS A 209 -3.59 -11.82 11.98
C LYS A 209 -3.25 -10.33 11.95
N GLY A 210 -1.97 -9.99 12.04
CA GLY A 210 -1.49 -8.61 11.90
C GLY A 210 -1.73 -8.09 10.48
N TYR A 211 -1.38 -8.86 9.47
CA TYR A 211 -1.65 -8.53 8.07
C TYR A 211 -3.15 -8.43 7.75
N GLU A 212 -3.95 -9.36 8.27
CA GLU A 212 -5.41 -9.30 8.14
C GLU A 212 -5.97 -8.02 8.77
N LYS A 213 -5.47 -7.62 9.95
CA LYS A 213 -5.92 -6.40 10.64
C LYS A 213 -5.62 -5.13 9.82
N ILE A 214 -4.43 -5.02 9.22
CA ILE A 214 -4.10 -3.92 8.30
C ILE A 214 -5.11 -3.89 7.15
N SER A 215 -5.34 -5.04 6.52
CA SER A 215 -6.24 -5.13 5.36
C SER A 215 -7.68 -4.74 5.70
N GLN A 216 -8.20 -5.14 6.86
CA GLN A 216 -9.55 -4.79 7.33
C GLN A 216 -9.75 -3.28 7.37
N ILE A 217 -8.78 -2.54 7.93
CA ILE A 217 -8.85 -1.07 8.03
C ILE A 217 -8.87 -0.42 6.65
N ILE A 218 -8.03 -0.91 5.72
CA ILE A 218 -7.98 -0.36 4.36
C ILE A 218 -9.27 -0.69 3.61
N VAL A 219 -9.76 -1.94 3.70
CA VAL A 219 -11.01 -2.37 3.07
C VAL A 219 -12.22 -1.57 3.59
N GLU A 220 -12.28 -1.26 4.88
CA GLU A 220 -13.34 -0.40 5.42
C GLU A 220 -13.33 0.99 4.77
N LYS A 221 -12.15 1.56 4.53
CA LYS A 221 -12.04 2.86 3.84
C LYS A 221 -12.45 2.75 2.36
N ILE A 222 -12.03 1.70 1.66
CA ILE A 222 -12.46 1.42 0.27
C ILE A 222 -13.98 1.25 0.13
N LYS A 223 -14.67 0.77 1.17
CA LYS A 223 -16.14 0.62 1.15
C LYS A 223 -16.89 1.92 1.32
N ASN A 224 -16.29 2.88 2.02
CA ASN A 224 -16.93 4.14 2.40
C ASN A 224 -16.69 5.27 1.38
N ASN A 225 -15.88 4.99 0.36
CA ASN A 225 -15.63 5.85 -0.80
C ASN A 225 -16.36 5.31 -2.03
#